data_b65a58e2d8f4e8e817c65c85845ab96d
#
_entry.id   b65a58e2d8f4e8e817c65c85845ab96d
#
_cell.length_a   1.000
_cell.length_b   1.000
_cell.length_c   1.000
_cell.angle_alpha   90.00
_cell.angle_beta   90.00
_cell.angle_gamma   90.00
#
_symmetry.space_group_name_H-M   'P 1'
#
loop_
_entity.id
_entity.type
_entity.pdbx_description
1 polymer ?
#
loop_
_entity_poly.entity_id
_entity_poly.type
_entity_poly.pdbx_seq_one_letter_code
_entity_poly.pdbx_strand_id
1 'polypeptide(L)'
;MNQPVSSFDRRTATTIVIANMIGTGVFTSLGFQLMDITNPSIILFLWIIGGVIAFCGALCYAELGSAYPRSGGEYNFLRETYHPAAGFISGWVSVTVGFSAPTAAVAMTACAYLQTIFPHLPVKLTSITLVVVVGSFHLANRGYSAAFQQIMTFTKIIFIFLFMFLAWLVTSEYQLLSWDITKDDIISVEASAVAVALI
;
A
#
# COMPACT_ATOMS: atom_id res chain seq x y z
N MET A 1 2.80 37.28 -14.59
CA MET A 1 3.70 36.87 -13.48
C MET A 1 3.70 35.34 -13.46
N ASN A 2 4.66 34.72 -14.14
CA ASN A 2 4.85 33.26 -14.11
C ASN A 2 5.55 32.89 -12.80
N GLN A 3 4.80 32.47 -11.80
CA GLN A 3 5.38 31.76 -10.67
C GLN A 3 5.96 30.46 -11.22
N PRO A 4 7.24 30.13 -10.95
CA PRO A 4 7.77 28.84 -11.34
C PRO A 4 6.95 27.78 -10.59
N VAL A 5 6.28 26.91 -11.35
CA VAL A 5 5.67 25.70 -10.80
C VAL A 5 6.81 24.96 -10.09
N SER A 6 6.77 24.89 -8.78
CA SER A 6 7.75 24.15 -8.00
C SER A 6 7.69 22.67 -8.43
N SER A 7 8.52 22.32 -9.40
CA SER A 7 8.67 20.94 -9.81
C SER A 7 9.27 20.18 -8.62
N PHE A 8 8.58 19.13 -8.19
CA PHE A 8 9.17 18.22 -7.21
C PHE A 8 10.50 17.69 -7.74
N ASP A 9 11.53 17.77 -6.93
CA ASP A 9 12.81 17.15 -7.27
C ASP A 9 12.60 15.64 -7.46
N ARG A 10 13.34 15.06 -8.39
CA ARG A 10 13.28 13.64 -8.74
C ARG A 10 13.40 12.74 -7.52
N ARG A 11 14.25 13.12 -6.54
CA ARG A 11 14.42 12.41 -5.27
C ARG A 11 13.15 12.42 -4.42
N THR A 12 12.50 13.55 -4.29
CA THR A 12 11.24 13.69 -3.54
C THR A 12 10.13 12.87 -4.19
N ALA A 13 10.01 12.91 -5.52
CA ALA A 13 9.03 12.10 -6.24
C ALA A 13 9.26 10.59 -6.02
N THR A 14 10.50 10.12 -6.14
CA THR A 14 10.86 8.72 -5.89
C THR A 14 10.55 8.30 -4.45
N THR A 15 10.86 9.14 -3.46
CA THR A 15 10.57 8.84 -2.05
C THR A 15 9.07 8.72 -1.79
N ILE A 16 8.25 9.59 -2.40
CA ILE A 16 6.79 9.53 -2.30
C ILE A 16 6.25 8.23 -2.90
N VAL A 17 6.77 7.81 -4.06
CA VAL A 17 6.36 6.54 -4.70
C VAL A 17 6.72 5.35 -3.81
N ILE A 18 7.95 5.27 -3.31
CA ILE A 18 8.39 4.21 -2.38
C ILE A 18 7.51 4.20 -1.12
N ALA A 19 7.20 5.38 -0.57
CA ALA A 19 6.36 5.52 0.60
C ALA A 19 4.96 4.94 0.40
N ASN A 20 4.39 5.12 -0.79
CA ASN A 20 3.07 4.60 -1.14
C ASN A 20 3.10 3.09 -1.47
N MET A 21 4.19 2.60 -2.05
CA MET A 21 4.36 1.16 -2.33
C MET A 21 4.50 0.34 -1.06
N ILE A 22 5.26 0.83 -0.06
CA ILE A 22 5.39 0.17 1.24
C ILE A 22 4.20 0.59 2.12
N GLY A 23 3.07 -0.02 1.85
CA GLY A 23 1.82 0.20 2.59
C GLY A 23 1.63 -0.78 3.76
N THR A 24 0.46 -0.76 4.35
CA THR A 24 0.04 -1.69 5.40
C THR A 24 -0.10 -3.12 4.90
N GLY A 25 -0.34 -3.32 3.61
CA GLY A 25 -0.46 -4.64 2.98
C GLY A 25 0.72 -5.56 3.28
N VAL A 26 1.96 -5.05 3.24
CA VAL A 26 3.15 -5.85 3.56
C VAL A 26 3.09 -6.47 4.96
N PHE A 27 2.47 -5.78 5.92
CA PHE A 27 2.38 -6.25 7.32
C PHE A 27 1.13 -7.08 7.59
N THR A 28 0.03 -6.81 6.91
CA THR A 28 -1.26 -7.44 7.17
C THR A 28 -1.55 -8.60 6.23
N SER A 29 -1.29 -8.45 4.92
CA SER A 29 -1.62 -9.48 3.94
C SER A 29 -0.79 -10.75 4.13
N LEU A 30 0.48 -10.64 4.50
CA LEU A 30 1.32 -11.80 4.77
C LEU A 30 0.76 -12.64 5.92
N GLY A 31 0.25 -12.00 6.98
CA GLY A 31 -0.37 -12.69 8.10
C GLY A 31 -1.60 -13.50 7.68
N PHE A 32 -2.47 -12.94 6.85
CA PHE A 32 -3.64 -13.65 6.33
C PHE A 32 -3.24 -14.79 5.37
N GLN A 33 -2.26 -14.55 4.50
CA GLN A 33 -1.77 -15.58 3.59
C GLN A 33 -1.20 -16.80 4.32
N LEU A 34 -0.47 -16.57 5.41
CA LEU A 34 0.10 -17.65 6.23
C LEU A 34 -0.96 -18.47 7.00
N MET A 35 -2.17 -17.93 7.17
CA MET A 35 -3.28 -18.69 7.76
C MET A 35 -3.92 -19.68 6.78
N ASP A 36 -3.95 -19.32 5.49
CA ASP A 36 -4.65 -20.08 4.46
C ASP A 36 -3.69 -20.89 3.57
N ILE A 37 -2.42 -20.48 3.43
CA ILE A 37 -1.43 -21.12 2.57
C ILE A 37 -0.35 -21.73 3.45
N THR A 38 -0.27 -23.05 3.47
CA THR A 38 0.68 -23.80 4.29
C THR A 38 2.10 -23.87 3.70
N ASN A 39 2.22 -23.76 2.37
CA ASN A 39 3.50 -23.85 1.68
C ASN A 39 4.10 -22.45 1.40
N PRO A 40 5.21 -22.05 2.06
CA PRO A 40 5.83 -20.74 1.88
C PRO A 40 6.29 -20.46 0.44
N SER A 41 6.60 -21.49 -0.33
CA SER A 41 7.06 -21.34 -1.73
C SER A 41 5.93 -20.79 -2.62
N ILE A 42 4.67 -21.15 -2.34
CA ILE A 42 3.51 -20.64 -3.06
C ILE A 42 3.33 -19.15 -2.77
N ILE A 43 3.49 -18.72 -1.52
CA ILE A 43 3.41 -17.31 -1.14
C ILE A 43 4.46 -16.51 -1.90
N LEU A 44 5.72 -16.98 -1.92
CA LEU A 44 6.78 -16.30 -2.67
C LEU A 44 6.50 -16.23 -4.16
N PHE A 45 5.95 -17.30 -4.75
CA PHE A 45 5.59 -17.33 -6.17
C PHE A 45 4.47 -16.32 -6.49
N LEU A 46 3.45 -16.24 -5.64
CA LEU A 46 2.38 -15.25 -5.77
C LEU A 46 2.90 -13.81 -5.66
N TRP A 47 3.83 -13.56 -4.74
CA TRP A 47 4.46 -12.25 -4.60
C TRP A 47 5.31 -11.87 -5.82
N ILE A 48 6.02 -12.83 -6.43
CA ILE A 48 6.77 -12.60 -7.66
C ILE A 48 5.82 -12.27 -8.81
N ILE A 49 4.75 -13.04 -8.99
CA ILE A 49 3.74 -12.78 -10.02
C ILE A 49 3.09 -11.40 -9.82
N GLY A 50 2.65 -11.10 -8.59
CA GLY A 50 2.09 -9.81 -8.24
C GLY A 50 3.05 -8.66 -8.53
N GLY A 51 4.34 -8.84 -8.19
CA GLY A 51 5.40 -7.88 -8.49
C GLY A 51 5.59 -7.65 -10.01
N VAL A 52 5.55 -8.70 -10.82
CA VAL A 52 5.63 -8.57 -12.29
C VAL A 52 4.43 -7.83 -12.85
N ILE A 53 3.22 -8.17 -12.40
CA ILE A 53 1.98 -7.49 -12.82
C ILE A 53 2.03 -6.01 -12.43
N ALA A 54 2.42 -5.70 -11.19
CA ALA A 54 2.55 -4.33 -10.71
C ALA A 54 3.61 -3.55 -11.50
N PHE A 55 4.73 -4.18 -11.84
CA PHE A 55 5.79 -3.57 -12.67
C PHE A 55 5.30 -3.26 -14.09
N CYS A 56 4.59 -4.18 -14.73
CA CYS A 56 3.97 -3.93 -16.04
C CYS A 56 2.97 -2.76 -15.97
N GLY A 57 2.13 -2.73 -14.93
CA GLY A 57 1.22 -1.62 -14.69
C GLY A 57 1.96 -0.29 -14.52
N ALA A 58 3.03 -0.27 -13.74
CA ALA A 58 3.85 0.93 -13.53
C ALA A 58 4.47 1.46 -14.84
N LEU A 59 4.92 0.58 -15.74
CA LEU A 59 5.42 0.97 -17.06
C LEU A 59 4.33 1.61 -17.90
N CYS A 60 3.13 1.04 -17.94
CA CYS A 60 2.00 1.62 -18.66
C CYS A 60 1.63 3.02 -18.12
N TYR A 61 1.60 3.18 -16.79
CA TYR A 61 1.33 4.48 -16.17
C TYR A 61 2.45 5.50 -16.41
N ALA A 62 3.71 5.06 -16.46
CA ALA A 62 4.84 5.93 -16.80
C ALA A 62 4.74 6.46 -18.22
N GLU A 63 4.33 5.63 -19.19
CA GLU A 63 4.11 6.03 -20.57
C GLU A 63 2.93 7.00 -20.69
N LEU A 64 1.78 6.67 -20.08
CA LEU A 64 0.63 7.58 -20.05
C LEU A 64 0.96 8.92 -19.38
N GLY A 65 1.70 8.91 -18.28
CA GLY A 65 2.14 10.13 -17.60
C GLY A 65 3.08 10.99 -18.42
N SER A 66 3.90 10.39 -19.28
CA SER A 66 4.76 11.11 -20.21
C SER A 66 4.00 11.68 -21.42
N ALA A 67 3.00 10.94 -21.91
CA ALA A 67 2.16 11.37 -23.02
C ALA A 67 1.16 12.47 -22.61
N TYR A 68 0.63 12.39 -21.40
CA TYR A 68 -0.37 13.34 -20.86
C TYR A 68 0.15 14.02 -19.58
N PRO A 69 1.10 14.95 -19.65
CA PRO A 69 1.78 15.54 -18.49
C PRO A 69 0.91 16.57 -17.75
N ARG A 70 -0.36 16.24 -17.50
CA ARG A 70 -1.29 17.07 -16.72
C ARG A 70 -1.55 16.43 -15.37
N SER A 71 -1.75 17.25 -14.36
CA SER A 71 -2.18 16.79 -13.04
C SER A 71 -3.58 16.18 -13.11
N GLY A 72 -3.80 15.09 -12.39
CA GLY A 72 -5.10 14.42 -12.33
C GLY A 72 -5.05 12.89 -12.44
N GLY A 73 -3.89 12.31 -12.74
CA GLY A 73 -3.72 10.85 -12.81
C GLY A 73 -4.74 10.17 -13.72
N GLU A 74 -5.39 9.11 -13.21
CA GLU A 74 -6.37 8.30 -13.95
C GLU A 74 -7.53 9.11 -14.52
N TYR A 75 -8.01 10.10 -13.78
CA TYR A 75 -9.04 11.02 -14.27
C TYR A 75 -8.65 11.64 -15.61
N ASN A 76 -7.41 12.15 -15.69
CA ASN A 76 -6.93 12.83 -16.89
C ASN A 76 -6.67 11.83 -18.03
N PHE A 77 -6.09 10.67 -17.73
CA PHE A 77 -5.82 9.63 -18.72
C PHE A 77 -7.10 9.13 -19.37
N LEU A 78 -8.11 8.77 -18.57
CA LEU A 78 -9.38 8.27 -19.08
C LEU A 78 -10.20 9.34 -19.82
N ARG A 79 -10.10 10.60 -19.38
CA ARG A 79 -10.73 11.73 -20.05
C ARG A 79 -10.18 11.95 -21.47
N GLU A 80 -8.86 11.89 -21.61
CA GLU A 80 -8.18 12.18 -22.88
C GLU A 80 -8.18 10.98 -23.83
N THR A 81 -8.16 9.73 -23.30
CA THR A 81 -8.09 8.52 -24.12
C THR A 81 -9.44 7.95 -24.51
N TYR A 82 -10.46 8.07 -23.64
CA TYR A 82 -11.79 7.49 -23.88
C TYR A 82 -12.87 8.57 -24.03
N HIS A 83 -13.30 9.14 -22.90
CA HIS A 83 -14.40 10.11 -22.88
C HIS A 83 -14.38 10.92 -21.58
N PRO A 84 -14.78 12.21 -21.60
CA PRO A 84 -14.85 13.03 -20.39
C PRO A 84 -15.67 12.42 -19.24
N ALA A 85 -16.76 11.71 -19.57
CA ALA A 85 -17.57 11.04 -18.57
C ALA A 85 -16.82 9.88 -17.89
N ALA A 86 -15.98 9.12 -18.61
CA ALA A 86 -15.16 8.04 -18.04
C ALA A 86 -14.15 8.62 -17.05
N GLY A 87 -13.48 9.71 -17.40
CA GLY A 87 -12.61 10.43 -16.47
C GLY A 87 -13.34 10.91 -15.22
N PHE A 88 -14.53 11.49 -15.38
CA PHE A 88 -15.33 11.95 -14.24
C PHE A 88 -15.72 10.80 -13.30
N ILE A 89 -16.20 9.69 -13.85
CA ILE A 89 -16.58 8.51 -13.05
C ILE A 89 -15.36 7.96 -12.30
N SER A 90 -14.21 7.81 -12.98
CA SER A 90 -12.97 7.36 -12.34
C SER A 90 -12.53 8.29 -11.21
N GLY A 91 -12.51 9.59 -11.43
CA GLY A 91 -12.19 10.58 -10.41
C GLY A 91 -13.13 10.52 -9.21
N TRP A 92 -14.44 10.38 -9.46
CA TRP A 92 -15.44 10.24 -8.40
C TRP A 92 -15.22 8.96 -7.58
N VAL A 93 -15.03 7.81 -8.23
CA VAL A 93 -14.76 6.54 -7.56
C VAL A 93 -13.46 6.61 -6.78
N SER A 94 -12.42 7.22 -7.33
CA SER A 94 -11.12 7.36 -6.65
C SER A 94 -11.27 8.16 -5.36
N VAL A 95 -11.99 9.28 -5.36
CA VAL A 95 -12.16 10.12 -4.17
C VAL A 95 -13.07 9.45 -3.14
N THR A 96 -14.20 8.88 -3.56
CA THR A 96 -15.22 8.35 -2.64
C THR A 96 -14.85 6.98 -2.09
N VAL A 97 -14.27 6.11 -2.90
CA VAL A 97 -13.95 4.72 -2.54
C VAL A 97 -12.45 4.48 -2.52
N GLY A 98 -11.74 4.83 -3.58
CA GLY A 98 -10.33 4.46 -3.77
C GLY A 98 -9.39 4.97 -2.69
N PHE A 99 -9.59 6.17 -2.19
CA PHE A 99 -8.76 6.76 -1.13
C PHE A 99 -9.43 6.72 0.24
N SER A 100 -10.76 6.93 0.31
CA SER A 100 -11.46 7.04 1.58
C SER A 100 -11.61 5.69 2.28
N ALA A 101 -11.96 4.62 1.55
CA ALA A 101 -12.18 3.31 2.15
C ALA A 101 -10.88 2.69 2.71
N PRO A 102 -9.74 2.67 1.99
CA PRO A 102 -8.48 2.20 2.55
C PRO A 102 -8.02 3.01 3.77
N THR A 103 -8.19 4.35 3.74
CA THR A 103 -7.84 5.20 4.88
C THR A 103 -8.67 4.85 6.12
N ALA A 104 -9.97 4.64 5.95
CA ALA A 104 -10.84 4.22 7.03
C ALA A 104 -10.47 2.83 7.57
N ALA A 105 -10.21 1.87 6.67
CA ALA A 105 -9.82 0.51 7.03
C ALA A 105 -8.51 0.49 7.85
N VAL A 106 -7.49 1.22 7.39
CA VAL A 106 -6.20 1.34 8.11
C VAL A 106 -6.37 1.99 9.48
N ALA A 107 -7.18 3.05 9.58
CA ALA A 107 -7.44 3.70 10.86
C ALA A 107 -8.18 2.77 11.83
N MET A 108 -9.14 2.00 11.35
CA MET A 108 -9.86 1.00 12.17
C MET A 108 -8.93 -0.12 12.64
N THR A 109 -8.08 -0.64 11.75
CA THR A 109 -7.09 -1.67 12.08
C THR A 109 -6.10 -1.17 13.12
N ALA A 110 -5.56 0.04 12.96
CA ALA A 110 -4.66 0.65 13.94
C ALA A 110 -5.33 0.76 15.32
N CYS A 111 -6.60 1.16 15.36
CA CYS A 111 -7.34 1.26 16.61
C CYS A 111 -7.69 -0.11 17.22
N ALA A 112 -7.92 -1.14 16.40
CA ALA A 112 -8.09 -2.50 16.87
C ALA A 112 -6.81 -3.03 17.54
N TYR A 113 -5.64 -2.73 16.99
CA TYR A 113 -4.37 -3.03 17.68
C TYR A 113 -4.20 -2.24 18.98
N LEU A 114 -4.61 -0.98 19.03
CA LEU A 114 -4.58 -0.20 20.27
C LEU A 114 -5.50 -0.79 21.34
N GLN A 115 -6.63 -1.40 20.97
CA GLN A 115 -7.51 -2.09 21.91
C GLN A 115 -6.86 -3.28 22.62
N THR A 116 -5.87 -3.92 22.02
CA THR A 116 -5.14 -5.02 22.71
C THR A 116 -4.37 -4.51 23.93
N ILE A 117 -3.97 -3.22 23.91
CA ILE A 117 -3.26 -2.56 25.01
C ILE A 117 -4.25 -1.82 25.92
N PHE A 118 -5.26 -1.19 25.35
CA PHE A 118 -6.28 -0.39 26.04
C PHE A 118 -7.70 -0.90 25.72
N PRO A 119 -8.21 -1.93 26.40
CA PRO A 119 -9.47 -2.61 26.06
C PRO A 119 -10.72 -1.72 26.06
N HIS A 120 -10.68 -0.59 26.78
CA HIS A 120 -11.84 0.30 26.91
C HIS A 120 -11.96 1.36 25.79
N LEU A 121 -11.03 1.40 24.81
CA LEU A 121 -11.09 2.38 23.75
C LEU A 121 -12.20 2.04 22.74
N PRO A 122 -13.13 2.98 22.46
CA PRO A 122 -14.13 2.79 21.42
C PRO A 122 -13.49 2.90 20.03
N VAL A 123 -13.31 1.78 19.31
CA VAL A 123 -12.62 1.71 18.01
C VAL A 123 -13.12 2.77 17.05
N LYS A 124 -14.44 2.87 16.87
CA LYS A 124 -15.04 3.80 15.90
C LYS A 124 -14.68 5.27 16.18
N LEU A 125 -14.81 5.71 17.45
CA LEU A 125 -14.53 7.10 17.82
C LEU A 125 -13.04 7.39 17.70
N THR A 126 -12.20 6.48 18.18
CA THR A 126 -10.74 6.62 18.13
C THR A 126 -10.23 6.66 16.69
N SER A 127 -10.79 5.83 15.78
CA SER A 127 -10.44 5.84 14.36
C SER A 127 -10.81 7.17 13.68
N ILE A 128 -11.99 7.71 13.96
CA ILE A 128 -12.41 9.00 13.44
C ILE A 128 -11.47 10.11 13.95
N THR A 129 -11.17 10.10 15.24
CA THR A 129 -10.25 11.07 15.85
C THR A 129 -8.86 10.99 15.21
N LEU A 130 -8.35 9.78 15.00
CA LEU A 130 -7.05 9.55 14.35
C LEU A 130 -7.02 10.15 12.94
N VAL A 131 -8.04 9.87 12.12
CA VAL A 131 -8.13 10.41 10.75
C VAL A 131 -8.22 11.95 10.76
N VAL A 132 -9.02 12.53 11.66
CA VAL A 132 -9.17 13.99 11.77
C VAL A 132 -7.85 14.64 12.21
N VAL A 133 -7.17 14.09 13.21
CA VAL A 133 -5.90 14.63 13.73
C VAL A 133 -4.82 14.56 12.64
N VAL A 134 -4.62 13.39 12.02
CA VAL A 134 -3.61 13.23 10.96
C VAL A 134 -3.95 14.09 9.74
N GLY A 135 -5.23 14.13 9.33
CA GLY A 135 -5.69 14.98 8.23
C GLY A 135 -5.46 16.46 8.50
N SER A 136 -5.80 16.93 9.71
CA SER A 136 -5.57 18.33 10.12
C SER A 136 -4.09 18.69 10.11
N PHE A 137 -3.23 17.78 10.54
CA PHE A 137 -1.78 17.97 10.51
C PHE A 137 -1.25 18.12 9.06
N HIS A 138 -1.76 17.31 8.13
CA HIS A 138 -1.41 17.41 6.72
C HIS A 138 -1.92 18.69 6.04
N LEU A 139 -3.06 19.22 6.49
CA LEU A 139 -3.61 20.46 5.96
C LEU A 139 -2.87 21.71 6.45
N ALA A 140 -2.23 21.64 7.62
CA ALA A 140 -1.63 22.81 8.27
C ALA A 140 -0.45 23.40 7.49
N ASN A 141 0.46 22.59 6.98
CA ASN A 141 1.63 23.06 6.24
C ASN A 141 2.22 21.97 5.34
N ARG A 142 2.47 22.30 4.06
CA ARG A 142 3.05 21.37 3.07
C ARG A 142 4.46 20.88 3.45
N GLY A 143 5.27 21.71 4.05
CA GLY A 143 6.62 21.36 4.46
C GLY A 143 6.62 20.33 5.60
N TYR A 144 5.81 20.55 6.62
CA TYR A 144 5.65 19.60 7.73
C TYR A 144 5.04 18.28 7.28
N SER A 145 4.06 18.33 6.38
CA SER A 145 3.47 17.13 5.79
C SER A 145 4.50 16.28 5.06
N ALA A 146 5.35 16.88 4.23
CA ALA A 146 6.41 16.17 3.51
C ALA A 146 7.46 15.58 4.46
N ALA A 147 7.90 16.33 5.46
CA ALA A 147 8.84 15.84 6.47
C ALA A 147 8.25 14.68 7.29
N PHE A 148 7.00 14.80 7.72
CA PHE A 148 6.29 13.73 8.43
C PHE A 148 6.21 12.46 7.60
N GLN A 149 5.84 12.57 6.32
CA GLN A 149 5.77 11.43 5.41
C GLN A 149 7.14 10.77 5.21
N GLN A 150 8.20 11.55 5.07
CA GLN A 150 9.57 11.02 4.98
C GLN A 150 9.97 10.26 6.24
N ILE A 151 9.75 10.85 7.42
CA ILE A 151 10.05 10.19 8.71
C ILE A 151 9.28 8.88 8.83
N MET A 152 7.97 8.89 8.56
CA MET A 152 7.15 7.68 8.62
C MET A 152 7.61 6.60 7.63
N THR A 153 8.07 7.01 6.44
CA THR A 153 8.61 6.07 5.44
C THR A 153 9.90 5.41 5.91
N PHE A 154 10.84 6.20 6.41
CA PHE A 154 12.09 5.65 6.97
C PHE A 154 11.81 4.75 8.17
N THR A 155 10.88 5.14 9.04
CA THR A 155 10.46 4.33 10.18
C THR A 155 9.92 2.96 9.73
N LYS A 156 9.04 2.92 8.72
CA LYS A 156 8.54 1.66 8.17
C LYS A 156 9.67 0.76 7.66
N ILE A 157 10.61 1.33 6.91
CA ILE A 157 11.75 0.59 6.36
C ILE A 157 12.61 0.03 7.50
N ILE A 158 12.91 0.83 8.52
CA ILE A 158 13.67 0.39 9.69
C ILE A 158 12.95 -0.76 10.41
N PHE A 159 11.63 -0.66 10.61
CA PHE A 159 10.86 -1.74 11.23
C PHE A 159 10.89 -3.04 10.43
N ILE A 160 10.82 -2.97 9.09
CA ILE A 160 10.93 -4.16 8.25
C ILE A 160 12.30 -4.83 8.44
N PHE A 161 13.38 -4.06 8.35
CA PHE A 161 14.73 -4.61 8.54
C PHE A 161 14.94 -5.12 9.96
N LEU A 162 14.44 -4.42 10.97
CA LEU A 162 14.51 -4.86 12.36
C LEU A 162 13.75 -6.17 12.56
N PHE A 163 12.56 -6.29 11.99
CA PHE A 163 11.77 -7.51 12.08
C PHE A 163 12.47 -8.68 11.38
N MET A 164 13.02 -8.47 10.19
CA MET A 164 13.82 -9.48 9.48
C MET A 164 15.05 -9.91 10.29
N PHE A 165 15.74 -8.95 10.89
CA PHE A 165 16.93 -9.22 11.71
C PHE A 165 16.59 -9.99 12.99
N LEU A 166 15.52 -9.60 13.69
CA LEU A 166 15.03 -10.31 14.88
C LEU A 166 14.55 -11.73 14.52
N ALA A 167 13.84 -11.90 13.42
CA ALA A 167 13.43 -13.20 12.93
C ALA A 167 14.65 -14.10 12.66
N TRP A 168 15.70 -13.56 12.01
CA TRP A 168 16.94 -14.29 11.77
C TRP A 168 17.66 -14.69 13.06
N LEU A 169 17.65 -13.85 14.09
CA LEU A 169 18.28 -14.16 15.39
C LEU A 169 17.52 -15.22 16.20
N VAL A 170 16.18 -15.23 16.10
CA VAL A 170 15.32 -16.10 16.93
C VAL A 170 15.10 -17.45 16.28
N THR A 171 15.16 -17.53 14.95
CA THR A 171 14.92 -18.77 14.22
C THR A 171 16.13 -19.68 14.32
N SER A 172 16.02 -20.73 15.12
CA SER A 172 17.04 -21.77 15.27
C SER A 172 16.94 -22.88 14.21
N GLU A 173 15.78 -23.02 13.59
CA GLU A 173 15.53 -24.00 12.52
C GLU A 173 15.19 -23.27 11.23
N TYR A 174 16.09 -23.36 10.25
CA TYR A 174 15.81 -22.85 8.90
C TYR A 174 14.94 -23.86 8.17
N GLN A 175 13.69 -23.53 7.94
CA GLN A 175 12.91 -24.26 6.96
C GLN A 175 13.56 -23.99 5.59
N LEU A 176 14.26 -24.99 5.07
CA LEU A 176 14.73 -24.97 3.69
C LEU A 176 13.49 -24.85 2.80
N LEU A 177 13.49 -23.88 1.94
CA LEU A 177 12.42 -23.64 0.97
C LEU A 177 12.26 -24.93 0.15
N SER A 178 11.25 -25.74 0.43
CA SER A 178 10.94 -26.90 -0.38
C SER A 178 10.25 -26.41 -1.65
N TRP A 179 10.92 -26.52 -2.78
CA TRP A 179 10.33 -26.20 -4.09
C TRP A 179 9.40 -27.31 -4.59
N ASP A 180 9.17 -28.35 -3.80
CA ASP A 180 8.21 -29.40 -4.08
C ASP A 180 6.78 -28.87 -3.89
N ILE A 181 6.29 -28.20 -4.93
CA ILE A 181 4.90 -27.76 -5.01
C ILE A 181 4.10 -28.95 -5.53
N THR A 182 3.34 -29.58 -4.64
CA THR A 182 2.44 -30.68 -5.01
C THR A 182 1.15 -30.13 -5.62
N LYS A 183 0.47 -30.95 -6.43
CA LYS A 183 -0.84 -30.57 -6.99
C LYS A 183 -1.87 -30.26 -5.90
N ASP A 184 -1.77 -30.95 -4.77
CA ASP A 184 -2.66 -30.76 -3.62
C ASP A 184 -2.44 -29.40 -2.96
N ASP A 185 -1.20 -28.90 -2.93
CA ASP A 185 -0.88 -27.55 -2.44
C ASP A 185 -1.54 -26.46 -3.28
N ILE A 186 -1.57 -26.65 -4.61
CA ILE A 186 -2.19 -25.68 -5.53
C ILE A 186 -3.72 -25.72 -5.42
N ILE A 187 -4.31 -26.93 -5.25
CA ILE A 187 -5.76 -27.12 -5.14
C ILE A 187 -6.27 -26.58 -3.79
N SER A 188 -5.46 -26.66 -2.74
CA SER A 188 -5.82 -26.16 -1.40
C SER A 188 -5.82 -24.63 -1.29
N VAL A 189 -5.21 -23.92 -2.25
CA VAL A 189 -5.20 -22.46 -2.27
C VAL A 189 -6.56 -21.94 -2.72
N GLU A 190 -7.34 -21.44 -1.78
CA GLU A 190 -8.62 -20.80 -2.09
C GLU A 190 -8.43 -19.55 -2.95
N ALA A 191 -9.38 -19.29 -3.84
CA ALA A 191 -9.36 -18.09 -4.68
C ALA A 191 -9.31 -16.78 -3.86
N SER A 192 -9.84 -16.81 -2.63
CA SER A 192 -9.77 -15.73 -1.66
C SER A 192 -8.32 -15.41 -1.25
N ALA A 193 -7.53 -16.44 -0.96
CA ALA A 193 -6.11 -16.28 -0.58
C ALA A 193 -5.27 -15.73 -1.73
N VAL A 194 -5.53 -16.16 -2.98
CA VAL A 194 -4.90 -15.62 -4.18
C VAL A 194 -5.29 -14.15 -4.38
N ALA A 195 -6.55 -13.80 -4.21
CA ALA A 195 -7.01 -12.42 -4.32
C ALA A 195 -6.32 -11.50 -3.29
N VAL A 196 -6.19 -11.95 -2.04
CA VAL A 196 -5.47 -11.21 -0.99
C VAL A 196 -3.98 -11.08 -1.28
N ALA A 197 -3.38 -12.05 -2.00
CA ALA A 197 -1.96 -12.02 -2.37
C ALA A 197 -1.65 -11.04 -3.52
N LEU A 198 -2.64 -10.73 -4.36
CA LEU A 198 -2.49 -9.90 -5.56
C LEU A 198 -2.98 -8.44 -5.36
N ILE A 199 -3.55 -8.11 -4.21
CA ILE A 199 -3.97 -6.76 -3.83
C ILE A 199 -2.88 -6.10 -2.98
#